data_3105499964fbd51145f8e543716a5f9c
#
_entry.id   3105499964fbd51145f8e543716a5f9c
#
_cell.length_a   1.000
_cell.length_b   1.000
_cell.length_c   1.000
_cell.angle_alpha   90.00
_cell.angle_beta   90.00
_cell.angle_gamma   90.00
#
_symmetry.space_group_name_H-M   'P 1'
#
loop_
_entity.id
_entity.type
_entity.pdbx_description
1 polymer ?
#
loop_
_entity_poly.entity_id
_entity_poly.type
_entity_poly.pdbx_seq_one_letter_code
_entity_poly.pdbx_strand_id
1 'polypeptide(L)'
;VYTPVEVVDFIVNSVNDILKQEFGCSLSDENVNILDPFTGTGTFITRLIQSGHIKPDDLERKYRKEIFANEIVLLAYYIAAVNIENTFHDAAQGEDYIPFEGICLTDTFQLGESAKEEDLYSEQFPQNSK
;
A
#
# COMPACT_ATOMS: atom_id res chain seq x y z
N VAL A 1 -12.30 0.32 -14.70
CA VAL A 1 -11.05 0.64 -15.41
C VAL A 1 -9.86 0.30 -14.51
N TYR A 2 -8.93 -0.45 -15.01
CA TYR A 2 -7.73 -0.80 -14.27
C TYR A 2 -6.49 -0.54 -15.11
N THR A 3 -5.37 -0.36 -14.43
CA THR A 3 -4.10 -0.04 -15.07
C THR A 3 -3.39 -1.32 -15.51
N PRO A 4 -2.89 -1.39 -16.76
CA PRO A 4 -2.12 -2.55 -17.21
C PRO A 4 -0.89 -2.81 -16.34
N VAL A 5 -0.53 -4.08 -16.18
CA VAL A 5 0.57 -4.50 -15.31
C VAL A 5 1.90 -3.84 -15.71
N GLU A 6 2.15 -3.71 -17.00
CA GLU A 6 3.39 -3.09 -17.51
C GLU A 6 3.50 -1.62 -17.08
N VAL A 7 2.38 -0.89 -17.06
CA VAL A 7 2.34 0.50 -16.59
C VAL A 7 2.55 0.56 -15.09
N VAL A 8 1.93 -0.35 -14.35
CA VAL A 8 2.10 -0.45 -12.89
C VAL A 8 3.57 -0.69 -12.56
N ASP A 9 4.21 -1.64 -13.23
CA ASP A 9 5.63 -1.95 -13.00
C ASP A 9 6.51 -0.76 -13.32
N PHE A 10 6.22 -0.06 -14.42
CA PHE A 10 6.95 1.16 -14.78
C PHE A 10 6.85 2.23 -13.69
N ILE A 11 5.64 2.45 -13.16
CA ILE A 11 5.42 3.45 -12.11
C ILE A 11 6.16 3.05 -10.82
N VAL A 12 6.06 1.80 -10.41
CA VAL A 12 6.75 1.31 -9.20
C VAL A 12 8.26 1.49 -9.34
N ASN A 13 8.83 1.09 -10.48
CA ASN A 13 10.26 1.24 -10.73
C ASN A 13 10.67 2.72 -10.75
N SER A 14 9.87 3.57 -11.37
CA SER A 14 10.14 5.01 -11.46
C SER A 14 10.13 5.68 -10.09
N VAL A 15 9.17 5.34 -9.25
CA VAL A 15 9.09 5.88 -7.88
C VAL A 15 10.34 5.49 -7.09
N ASN A 16 10.74 4.23 -7.18
CA ASN A 16 11.94 3.77 -6.48
C ASN A 16 13.20 4.51 -6.95
N ASP A 17 13.33 4.72 -8.27
CA ASP A 17 14.46 5.45 -8.83
C ASP A 17 14.48 6.91 -8.38
N ILE A 18 13.34 7.58 -8.36
CA ILE A 18 13.22 8.95 -7.90
C ILE A 18 13.59 9.06 -6.42
N LEU A 19 13.13 8.13 -5.59
CA LEU A 19 13.49 8.11 -4.17
C LEU A 19 15.00 8.02 -3.98
N LYS A 20 15.67 7.18 -4.76
CA LYS A 20 17.12 7.04 -4.68
C LYS A 20 17.86 8.29 -5.15
N GLN A 21 17.43 8.89 -6.26
CA GLN A 21 18.10 10.03 -6.87
C GLN A 21 17.88 11.33 -6.10
N GLU A 22 16.66 11.57 -5.63
CA GLU A 22 16.29 12.86 -5.03
C GLU A 22 16.36 12.85 -3.50
N PHE A 23 16.16 11.70 -2.86
CA PHE A 23 16.06 11.62 -1.41
C PHE A 23 17.07 10.66 -0.78
N GLY A 24 17.81 9.92 -1.58
CA GLY A 24 18.81 8.97 -1.07
C GLY A 24 18.21 7.80 -0.30
N CYS A 25 16.95 7.45 -0.56
CA CYS A 25 16.28 6.34 0.12
C CYS A 25 15.63 5.40 -0.90
N SER A 26 15.05 4.29 -0.42
CA SER A 26 14.38 3.32 -1.28
C SER A 26 13.02 2.96 -0.70
N LEU A 27 12.21 2.26 -1.50
CA LEU A 27 10.91 1.76 -1.04
C LEU A 27 11.03 0.78 0.12
N SER A 28 12.20 0.17 0.31
CA SER A 28 12.46 -0.78 1.39
C SER A 28 12.83 -0.11 2.71
N ASP A 29 13.22 1.14 2.69
CA ASP A 29 13.74 1.82 3.87
C ASP A 29 12.68 2.06 4.94
N GLU A 30 13.13 2.03 6.19
CA GLU A 30 12.28 2.34 7.33
C GLU A 30 11.76 3.78 7.25
N ASN A 31 10.51 3.98 7.62
CA ASN A 31 9.80 5.26 7.60
C ASN A 31 9.50 5.81 6.20
N VAL A 32 9.74 5.04 5.15
CA VAL A 32 9.22 5.35 3.82
C VAL A 32 7.84 4.72 3.71
N ASN A 33 6.81 5.53 3.97
CA ASN A 33 5.42 5.06 3.96
C ASN A 33 4.87 5.10 2.54
N ILE A 34 4.13 4.06 2.17
CA ILE A 34 3.57 3.89 0.83
C ILE A 34 2.05 3.92 0.95
N LEU A 35 1.42 4.81 0.20
CA LEU A 35 -0.04 4.92 0.17
C LEU A 35 -0.54 4.79 -1.27
N ASP A 36 -1.48 3.87 -1.47
CA ASP A 36 -2.26 3.80 -2.70
C ASP A 36 -3.68 4.31 -2.41
N PRO A 37 -3.99 5.56 -2.80
CA PRO A 37 -5.29 6.14 -2.49
C PRO A 37 -6.44 5.62 -3.35
N PHE A 38 -6.13 4.93 -4.44
CA PHE A 38 -7.12 4.37 -5.38
C PHE A 38 -6.77 2.92 -5.67
N THR A 39 -6.93 2.08 -4.67
CA THR A 39 -6.37 0.72 -4.65
C THR A 39 -6.97 -0.21 -5.70
N GLY A 40 -8.27 -0.08 -6.00
CA GLY A 40 -8.94 -1.03 -6.88
C GLY A 40 -8.84 -2.45 -6.32
N THR A 41 -8.35 -3.38 -7.12
CA THR A 41 -8.15 -4.78 -6.68
C THR A 41 -6.76 -5.04 -6.12
N GLY A 42 -5.96 -4.00 -5.87
CA GLY A 42 -4.68 -4.12 -5.20
C GLY A 42 -3.48 -4.33 -6.11
N THR A 43 -3.61 -4.06 -7.41
CA THR A 43 -2.56 -4.35 -8.38
C THR A 43 -1.24 -3.64 -8.08
N PHE A 44 -1.27 -2.35 -7.72
CA PHE A 44 -0.05 -1.60 -7.41
C PHE A 44 0.71 -2.22 -6.23
N ILE A 45 0.00 -2.53 -5.17
CA ILE A 45 0.63 -3.08 -3.96
C ILE A 45 1.12 -4.51 -4.20
N THR A 46 0.34 -5.34 -4.89
CA THR A 46 0.78 -6.71 -5.19
C THR A 46 2.02 -6.70 -6.09
N ARG A 47 2.05 -5.82 -7.11
CA ARG A 47 3.22 -5.71 -7.98
C ARG A 47 4.42 -5.12 -7.24
N LEU A 48 4.20 -4.18 -6.33
CA LEU A 48 5.26 -3.65 -5.47
C LEU A 48 5.92 -4.77 -4.65
N ILE A 49 5.14 -5.62 -4.02
CA ILE A 49 5.65 -6.75 -3.23
C ILE A 49 6.43 -7.72 -4.12
N GLN A 50 5.92 -7.99 -5.32
CA GLN A 50 6.55 -8.92 -6.27
C GLN A 50 7.79 -8.35 -6.95
N SER A 51 7.95 -7.02 -6.96
CA SER A 51 9.03 -6.36 -7.70
C SER A 51 10.42 -6.61 -7.15
N GLY A 52 10.53 -6.96 -5.86
CA GLY A 52 11.82 -7.11 -5.20
C GLY A 52 12.43 -5.80 -4.70
N HIS A 53 11.77 -4.66 -4.89
CA HIS A 53 12.25 -3.38 -4.37
C HIS A 53 12.20 -3.32 -2.85
N ILE A 54 11.29 -4.06 -2.22
CA ILE A 54 11.28 -4.25 -0.78
C ILE A 54 12.05 -5.53 -0.47
N LYS A 55 13.12 -5.40 0.29
CA LYS A 55 13.98 -6.55 0.63
C LYS A 55 13.23 -7.53 1.53
N PRO A 56 13.53 -8.85 1.44
CA PRO A 56 12.85 -9.84 2.28
C PRO A 56 12.87 -9.54 3.77
N ASP A 57 13.98 -9.01 4.29
CA ASP A 57 14.12 -8.68 5.71
C ASP A 57 13.22 -7.51 6.13
N ASP A 58 12.83 -6.66 5.18
CA ASP A 58 12.00 -5.50 5.43
C ASP A 58 10.52 -5.73 5.12
N LEU A 59 10.20 -6.83 4.44
CA LEU A 59 8.87 -7.05 3.88
C LEU A 59 7.78 -7.10 4.94
N GLU A 60 7.99 -7.81 6.04
CA GLU A 60 6.97 -7.92 7.09
C GLU A 60 6.72 -6.56 7.75
N ARG A 61 7.77 -5.80 8.04
CA ARG A 61 7.63 -4.46 8.63
C ARG A 61 6.85 -3.54 7.71
N LYS A 62 7.19 -3.53 6.41
CA LYS A 62 6.48 -2.75 5.40
C LYS A 62 5.01 -3.14 5.35
N TYR A 63 4.74 -4.41 5.23
CA TYR A 63 3.39 -4.94 5.14
C TYR A 63 2.54 -4.58 6.36
N ARG A 64 3.11 -4.67 7.55
CA ARG A 64 2.37 -4.40 8.79
C ARG A 64 2.17 -2.92 9.09
N LYS A 65 3.13 -2.07 8.72
CA LYS A 65 3.18 -0.70 9.27
C LYS A 65 3.35 0.41 8.26
N GLU A 66 3.84 0.12 7.06
CA GLU A 66 4.29 1.17 6.14
C GLU A 66 3.69 1.07 4.75
N ILE A 67 2.70 0.22 4.54
CA ILE A 67 1.92 0.16 3.31
C ILE A 67 0.46 0.40 3.65
N PHE A 68 -0.14 1.38 2.98
CA PHE A 68 -1.52 1.79 3.21
C PHE A 68 -2.28 1.85 1.89
N ALA A 69 -3.56 1.51 1.95
CA ALA A 69 -4.42 1.47 0.77
C ALA A 69 -5.81 1.98 1.12
N ASN A 70 -6.40 2.77 0.23
CA ASN A 70 -7.77 3.23 0.37
C ASN A 70 -8.59 2.78 -0.83
N GLU A 71 -9.80 2.32 -0.58
CA GLU A 71 -10.74 1.91 -1.61
C GLU A 71 -12.17 2.25 -1.16
N ILE A 72 -12.98 2.77 -2.09
CA ILE A 72 -14.37 3.15 -1.79
C ILE A 72 -15.36 2.05 -2.10
N VAL A 73 -15.07 1.16 -3.06
CA VAL A 73 -15.97 0.10 -3.49
C VAL A 73 -15.75 -1.14 -2.62
N LEU A 74 -16.80 -1.54 -1.89
CA LEU A 74 -16.71 -2.62 -0.90
C LEU A 74 -16.18 -3.94 -1.50
N LEU A 75 -16.68 -4.34 -2.66
CA LEU A 75 -16.22 -5.56 -3.31
C LEU A 75 -14.75 -5.49 -3.68
N ALA A 76 -14.31 -4.38 -4.27
CA ALA A 76 -12.91 -4.17 -4.62
C ALA A 76 -12.02 -4.15 -3.37
N TYR A 77 -12.49 -3.55 -2.28
CA TYR A 77 -11.81 -3.55 -0.99
C TYR A 77 -11.51 -4.99 -0.52
N TYR A 78 -12.50 -5.88 -0.54
CA TYR A 78 -12.28 -7.27 -0.14
C TYR A 78 -11.35 -8.01 -1.09
N ILE A 79 -11.50 -7.81 -2.39
CA ILE A 79 -10.63 -8.44 -3.39
C ILE A 79 -9.19 -7.96 -3.21
N ALA A 80 -8.98 -6.66 -2.99
CA ALA A 80 -7.66 -6.10 -2.75
C ALA A 80 -7.03 -6.70 -1.49
N ALA A 81 -7.77 -6.77 -0.40
CA ALA A 81 -7.27 -7.35 0.84
C ALA A 81 -6.79 -8.79 0.64
N VAL A 82 -7.59 -9.62 -0.02
CA VAL A 82 -7.23 -11.01 -0.30
C VAL A 82 -6.01 -11.10 -1.21
N ASN A 83 -5.97 -10.32 -2.28
CA ASN A 83 -4.85 -10.34 -3.22
C ASN A 83 -3.54 -9.90 -2.57
N ILE A 84 -3.58 -8.85 -1.77
CA ILE A 84 -2.39 -8.34 -1.06
C ILE A 84 -1.90 -9.36 -0.04
N GLU A 85 -2.81 -9.94 0.73
CA GLU A 85 -2.46 -10.95 1.73
C GLU A 85 -1.84 -12.18 1.09
N ASN A 86 -2.44 -12.70 0.03
CA ASN A 86 -1.90 -13.86 -0.69
C ASN A 86 -0.52 -13.56 -1.27
N THR A 87 -0.33 -12.39 -1.87
CA THR A 87 0.95 -12.00 -2.46
C THR A 87 2.03 -11.88 -1.38
N PHE A 88 1.69 -11.28 -0.24
CA PHE A 88 2.64 -11.18 0.87
C PHE A 88 3.05 -12.56 1.38
N HIS A 89 2.08 -13.45 1.61
CA HIS A 89 2.37 -14.78 2.15
C HIS A 89 3.21 -15.62 1.19
N ASP A 90 2.95 -15.50 -0.11
CA ASP A 90 3.78 -16.17 -1.13
C ASP A 90 5.21 -15.65 -1.11
N ALA A 91 5.41 -14.35 -0.96
CA ALA A 91 6.72 -13.73 -0.95
C ALA A 91 7.48 -13.98 0.35
N ALA A 92 6.79 -13.93 1.49
CA ALA A 92 7.38 -14.09 2.81
C ALA A 92 7.71 -15.54 3.15
N GLN A 93 6.96 -16.50 2.58
CA GLN A 93 7.12 -17.93 2.81
C GLN A 93 7.05 -18.32 4.30
N GLY A 94 6.34 -17.53 5.10
CA GLY A 94 6.10 -17.82 6.49
C GLY A 94 4.91 -18.77 6.67
N GLU A 95 4.83 -19.40 7.85
CA GLU A 95 3.74 -20.31 8.16
C GLU A 95 2.52 -19.62 8.77
N ASP A 96 2.75 -18.50 9.47
CA ASP A 96 1.69 -17.81 10.19
C ASP A 96 0.94 -16.85 9.27
N TYR A 97 -0.38 -16.85 9.41
CA TYR A 97 -1.22 -15.89 8.70
C TYR A 97 -1.10 -14.51 9.36
N ILE A 98 -0.81 -13.49 8.55
CA ILE A 98 -0.74 -12.10 8.98
C ILE A 98 -1.73 -11.31 8.13
N PRO A 99 -2.78 -10.73 8.72
CA PRO A 99 -3.75 -9.94 7.94
C PRO A 99 -3.14 -8.61 7.49
N PHE A 100 -3.62 -8.10 6.34
CA PHE A 100 -3.22 -6.77 5.88
C PHE A 100 -4.13 -5.73 6.52
N GLU A 101 -3.61 -5.01 7.50
CA GLU A 101 -4.37 -4.01 8.26
C GLU A 101 -4.28 -2.60 7.67
N GLY A 102 -3.44 -2.41 6.67
CA GLY A 102 -3.23 -1.10 6.05
C GLY A 102 -4.31 -0.67 5.07
N ILE A 103 -5.31 -1.50 4.80
CA ILE A 103 -6.38 -1.16 3.87
C ILE A 103 -7.58 -0.55 4.59
N CYS A 104 -8.14 0.51 3.99
CA CYS A 104 -9.27 1.23 4.54
C CYS A 104 -10.36 1.40 3.48
N LEU A 105 -11.61 1.16 3.87
CA LEU A 105 -12.77 1.39 3.01
C LEU A 105 -13.21 2.83 3.20
N THR A 106 -12.78 3.72 2.29
CA THR A 106 -13.06 5.15 2.43
C THR A 106 -12.95 5.88 1.09
N ASP A 107 -13.61 7.04 1.01
CA ASP A 107 -13.54 7.90 -0.16
C ASP A 107 -12.35 8.87 -0.03
N THR A 108 -11.35 8.69 -0.87
CA THR A 108 -10.13 9.52 -0.88
C THR A 108 -10.45 11.00 -1.10
N PHE A 109 -11.42 11.31 -1.96
CA PHE A 109 -11.80 12.70 -2.23
C PHE A 109 -12.45 13.34 -1.01
N GLN A 110 -13.28 12.60 -0.27
CA GLN A 110 -13.87 13.13 0.97
C GLN A 110 -12.81 13.37 2.04
N LEU A 111 -11.80 12.53 2.11
CA LEU A 111 -10.67 12.75 3.03
C LEU A 111 -9.96 14.05 2.68
N GLY A 112 -9.76 14.32 1.39
CA GLY A 112 -9.15 15.56 0.93
C GLY A 112 -9.98 16.80 1.29
N GLU A 113 -11.29 16.73 1.15
CA GLU A 113 -12.20 17.81 1.54
C GLU A 113 -12.21 18.03 3.05
N SER A 114 -12.05 16.95 3.81
CA SER A 114 -12.06 16.98 5.27
C SER A 114 -10.67 17.20 5.88
N ALA A 115 -9.69 17.57 5.07
CA ALA A 115 -8.32 17.77 5.55
C ALA A 115 -8.22 18.84 6.65
N LYS A 116 -9.20 19.74 6.75
CA LYS A 116 -9.27 20.76 7.79
C LYS A 116 -9.73 20.20 9.14
N GLU A 117 -10.20 18.96 9.17
CA GLU A 117 -10.71 18.28 10.36
C GLU A 117 -9.85 17.07 10.68
N GLU A 118 -8.55 17.29 10.81
CA GLU A 118 -7.57 16.22 11.02
C GLU A 118 -7.90 15.33 12.20
N ASP A 119 -8.36 15.91 13.31
CA ASP A 119 -8.71 15.14 14.51
C ASP A 119 -9.85 14.16 14.23
N LEU A 120 -10.87 14.62 13.51
CA LEU A 120 -11.99 13.77 13.13
C LEU A 120 -11.55 12.65 12.19
N TYR A 121 -10.69 12.97 11.23
CA TYR A 121 -10.14 11.96 10.33
C TYR A 121 -9.35 10.90 11.09
N SER A 122 -8.49 11.30 12.01
CA SER A 122 -7.69 10.39 12.83
C SER A 122 -8.56 9.46 13.68
N GLU A 123 -9.68 9.95 14.18
CA GLU A 123 -10.63 9.13 14.94
C GLU A 123 -11.34 8.11 14.07
N GLN A 124 -11.72 8.48 12.85
CA GLN A 124 -12.46 7.61 11.93
C GLN A 124 -11.59 6.55 11.27
N PHE A 125 -10.34 6.90 10.96
CA PHE A 125 -9.44 6.04 10.18
C PHE A 125 -8.06 5.93 10.85
N PRO A 126 -8.00 5.38 12.08
CA PRO A 126 -6.74 5.34 12.83
C PRO A 126 -5.62 4.59 12.12
N GLN A 127 -5.94 3.57 11.30
CA GLN A 127 -4.94 2.80 10.57
C GLN A 127 -4.22 3.63 9.49
N ASN A 128 -4.81 4.73 9.02
CA ASN A 128 -4.24 5.61 8.01
C ASN A 128 -3.75 6.95 8.58
N SER A 129 -3.81 7.14 9.88
CA SER A 129 -3.52 8.42 10.52
C SER A 129 -2.06 8.61 10.91
N LYS A 130 -1.23 7.63 10.65
CA LYS A 130 0.17 7.67 11.07
C LYS A 130 1.04 8.54 10.18
#